data_8cdb6511e87739d89b6d6e6dae1489d6
#
_entry.id   8cdb6511e87739d89b6d6e6dae1489d6
#
_cell.length_a   1.000
_cell.length_b   1.000
_cell.length_c   1.000
_cell.angle_alpha   90.00
_cell.angle_beta   90.00
_cell.angle_gamma   90.00
#
_symmetry.space_group_name_H-M   'P 1'
#
loop_
_entity.id
_entity.type
_entity.pdbx_description
1 polymer ?
#
loop_
_entity_poly.entity_id
_entity_poly.type
_entity_poly.pdbx_seq_one_letter_code
_entity_poly.pdbx_strand_id
1 'polypeptide(L)'
;MFSANVFSAELIPLTKYMETADSNDYFTLETIAKRCSAMNLAMTRWAKEGDELFKTATANYTIWFLFANQARGLKYPDDDPSVYGKNITSSIINIMEEVDALFKRNQDMSGSIFAGTFLETDFQVCAMMREKLLGDESDQ
;
A
#
# COMPACT_ATOMS: atom_id res chain seq x y z
N MET A 1 3.26 1.76 -27.60
CA MET A 1 3.50 2.11 -27.02
C MET A 1 3.43 2.34 -25.83
N PHE A 2 3.03 2.26 -25.59
CA PHE A 2 2.99 2.67 -24.61
C PHE A 2 2.45 2.86 -23.65
N SER A 3 1.96 2.96 -23.72
CA SER A 3 1.02 3.55 -22.85
C SER A 3 0.97 2.85 -21.52
N ALA A 4 1.02 1.61 -21.48
CA ALA A 4 1.15 0.87 -20.25
C ALA A 4 2.37 1.31 -19.48
N ASN A 5 3.35 1.73 -20.17
CA ASN A 5 4.57 2.18 -19.56
C ASN A 5 4.38 3.37 -18.70
N VAL A 6 3.44 4.22 -19.09
CA VAL A 6 3.15 5.41 -18.35
C VAL A 6 2.70 5.05 -16.95
N PHE A 7 1.93 3.98 -16.83
CA PHE A 7 1.40 3.62 -15.53
C PHE A 7 2.42 3.05 -14.60
N SER A 8 3.38 2.29 -15.12
CA SER A 8 4.39 1.72 -14.27
C SER A 8 5.26 2.81 -13.65
N ALA A 9 5.31 3.97 -14.27
CA ALA A 9 6.08 5.08 -13.76
C ALA A 9 5.33 5.86 -12.70
N GLU A 10 4.09 5.49 -12.45
CA GLU A 10 3.18 6.35 -11.72
C GLU A 10 3.10 6.11 -10.23
N LEU A 11 4.09 5.49 -9.65
CA LEU A 11 4.16 5.43 -8.20
C LEU A 11 4.57 6.79 -7.68
N ILE A 12 3.59 7.63 -7.40
CA ILE A 12 3.86 8.94 -6.83
C ILE A 12 3.83 8.84 -5.31
N PRO A 13 4.48 9.78 -4.61
CA PRO A 13 4.43 9.80 -3.15
C PRO A 13 3.00 9.88 -2.64
N LEU A 14 2.72 9.14 -1.56
CA LEU A 14 1.39 9.17 -0.95
C LEU A 14 0.99 10.57 -0.52
N THR A 15 1.93 11.34 0.02
CA THR A 15 1.64 12.71 0.42
C THR A 15 1.11 13.52 -0.76
N LYS A 16 1.69 13.30 -1.93
CA LYS A 16 1.27 14.02 -3.12
C LYS A 16 -0.13 13.61 -3.55
N TYR A 17 -0.40 12.30 -3.53
CA TYR A 17 -1.73 11.81 -3.85
C TYR A 17 -2.77 12.39 -2.91
N MET A 18 -2.45 12.43 -1.61
CA MET A 18 -3.38 12.91 -0.58
C MET A 18 -3.68 14.40 -0.70
N GLU A 19 -2.78 15.18 -1.31
CA GLU A 19 -3.03 16.61 -1.51
C GLU A 19 -4.22 16.89 -2.41
N THR A 20 -4.49 16.00 -3.36
CA THR A 20 -5.55 16.21 -4.34
C THR A 20 -6.73 15.28 -4.18
N ALA A 21 -6.60 14.25 -3.36
CA ALA A 21 -7.67 13.27 -3.18
C ALA A 21 -8.68 13.72 -2.14
N ASP A 22 -9.94 13.32 -2.34
CA ASP A 22 -11.01 13.61 -1.38
C ASP A 22 -10.91 12.63 -0.21
N SER A 23 -10.52 13.13 0.95
CA SER A 23 -10.31 12.29 2.13
C SER A 23 -11.59 11.66 2.67
N ASN A 24 -12.75 12.14 2.22
CA ASN A 24 -14.04 11.59 2.65
C ASN A 24 -14.57 10.51 1.70
N ASP A 25 -13.86 10.25 0.60
CA ASP A 25 -14.29 9.27 -0.38
C ASP A 25 -13.67 7.92 -0.06
N TYR A 26 -14.50 6.89 0.03
CA TYR A 26 -14.01 5.52 0.26
C TYR A 26 -13.07 5.05 -0.85
N PHE A 27 -13.21 5.58 -2.06
CA PHE A 27 -12.29 5.27 -3.13
C PHE A 27 -10.86 5.72 -2.77
N THR A 28 -10.74 6.90 -2.15
CA THR A 28 -9.44 7.40 -1.71
C THR A 28 -8.84 6.47 -0.65
N LEU A 29 -9.66 6.04 0.31
CA LEU A 29 -9.19 5.10 1.33
C LEU A 29 -8.76 3.78 0.71
N GLU A 30 -9.55 3.27 -0.25
CA GLU A 30 -9.19 2.03 -0.94
C GLU A 30 -7.85 2.17 -1.64
N THR A 31 -7.62 3.30 -2.31
CA THR A 31 -6.37 3.54 -3.04
C THR A 31 -5.17 3.56 -2.09
N ILE A 32 -5.31 4.28 -0.98
CA ILE A 32 -4.24 4.34 0.02
C ILE A 32 -4.00 2.96 0.61
N ALA A 33 -5.08 2.25 0.94
CA ALA A 33 -4.97 0.93 1.55
C ALA A 33 -4.29 -0.08 0.64
N LYS A 34 -4.60 -0.04 -0.66
CA LYS A 34 -3.94 -0.93 -1.62
C LYS A 34 -2.45 -0.62 -1.71
N ARG A 35 -2.10 0.67 -1.71
CA ARG A 35 -0.71 1.09 -1.75
C ARG A 35 0.04 0.64 -0.51
N CYS A 36 -0.54 0.88 0.68
CA CYS A 36 0.09 0.50 1.93
C CYS A 36 0.20 -1.02 2.07
N SER A 37 -0.83 -1.75 1.65
CA SER A 37 -0.78 -3.20 1.65
C SER A 37 0.36 -3.71 0.75
N ALA A 38 0.44 -3.18 -0.47
CA ALA A 38 1.44 -3.60 -1.44
C ALA A 38 2.86 -3.31 -0.96
N MET A 39 3.06 -2.15 -0.33
CA MET A 39 4.38 -1.78 0.17
C MET A 39 4.83 -2.74 1.26
N ASN A 40 3.92 -3.11 2.15
CA ASN A 40 4.26 -4.05 3.21
C ASN A 40 4.46 -5.46 2.66
N LEU A 41 3.68 -5.84 1.65
CA LEU A 41 3.89 -7.13 0.99
C LEU A 41 5.28 -7.18 0.35
N ALA A 42 5.69 -6.10 -0.33
CA ALA A 42 7.04 -6.02 -0.90
C ALA A 42 8.09 -6.13 0.20
N MET A 43 7.86 -5.49 1.34
CA MET A 43 8.81 -5.54 2.45
C MET A 43 9.01 -6.97 2.97
N THR A 44 7.96 -7.80 2.94
CA THR A 44 8.12 -9.19 3.39
C THR A 44 9.10 -9.97 2.53
N ARG A 45 9.32 -9.52 1.28
CA ARG A 45 10.25 -10.19 0.37
C ARG A 45 11.70 -9.78 0.63
N TRP A 46 11.90 -8.65 1.31
CA TRP A 46 13.23 -8.14 1.61
C TRP A 46 13.63 -8.37 3.07
N ALA A 47 12.66 -8.56 3.94
CA ALA A 47 12.91 -8.87 5.33
C ALA A 47 13.17 -10.35 5.48
N LYS A 48 13.97 -10.72 6.49
CA LYS A 48 14.27 -12.11 6.75
C LYS A 48 13.09 -12.75 7.47
N GLU A 49 12.67 -13.92 6.96
CA GLU A 49 11.57 -14.66 7.57
C GLU A 49 11.85 -14.92 9.04
N GLY A 50 10.88 -14.63 9.88
CA GLY A 50 11.00 -14.81 11.32
C GLY A 50 11.44 -13.58 12.08
N ASP A 51 12.00 -12.57 11.39
CA ASP A 51 12.41 -11.33 12.03
C ASP A 51 11.19 -10.46 12.38
N GLU A 52 11.39 -9.54 13.31
CA GLU A 52 10.33 -8.60 13.68
C GLU A 52 9.83 -7.79 12.48
N LEU A 53 10.75 -7.37 11.62
CA LEU A 53 10.36 -6.62 10.43
C LEU A 53 9.43 -7.44 9.53
N PHE A 54 9.74 -8.72 9.36
CA PHE A 54 8.91 -9.62 8.57
C PHE A 54 7.52 -9.76 9.18
N LYS A 55 7.47 -9.96 10.51
CA LYS A 55 6.20 -10.11 11.22
C LYS A 55 5.36 -8.85 11.14
N THR A 56 6.00 -7.70 11.35
CA THR A 56 5.31 -6.42 11.31
C THR A 56 4.78 -6.14 9.91
N ALA A 57 5.60 -6.38 8.90
CA ALA A 57 5.18 -6.16 7.52
C ALA A 57 4.02 -7.08 7.13
N THR A 58 4.07 -8.34 7.56
CA THR A 58 2.99 -9.29 7.29
C THR A 58 1.69 -8.83 7.93
N ALA A 59 1.75 -8.39 9.19
CA ALA A 59 0.57 -7.90 9.89
C ALA A 59 0.01 -6.66 9.21
N ASN A 60 0.87 -5.73 8.82
CA ASN A 60 0.43 -4.50 8.17
C ASN A 60 -0.15 -4.75 6.79
N TYR A 61 0.46 -5.65 6.02
CA TYR A 61 -0.09 -6.05 4.74
C TYR A 61 -1.52 -6.55 4.90
N THR A 62 -1.75 -7.42 5.88
CA THR A 62 -3.07 -8.01 6.10
C THR A 62 -4.09 -6.95 6.50
N ILE A 63 -3.72 -6.07 7.44
CA ILE A 63 -4.64 -5.03 7.92
C ILE A 63 -5.02 -4.10 6.76
N TRP A 64 -4.06 -3.67 5.97
CA TRP A 64 -4.35 -2.76 4.87
C TRP A 64 -5.17 -3.45 3.76
N PHE A 65 -4.93 -4.75 3.54
CA PHE A 65 -5.74 -5.52 2.62
C PHE A 65 -7.21 -5.52 3.06
N LEU A 66 -7.44 -5.74 4.36
CA LEU A 66 -8.80 -5.73 4.91
C LEU A 66 -9.44 -4.35 4.77
N PHE A 67 -8.68 -3.28 5.04
CA PHE A 67 -9.20 -1.92 4.88
C PHE A 67 -9.57 -1.63 3.43
N ALA A 68 -8.79 -2.10 2.47
CA ALA A 68 -9.09 -1.88 1.06
C ALA A 68 -10.42 -2.55 0.68
N ASN A 69 -10.61 -3.79 1.13
CA ASN A 69 -11.84 -4.51 0.86
C ASN A 69 -13.03 -3.84 1.54
N GLN A 70 -12.86 -3.40 2.77
CA GLN A 70 -13.92 -2.74 3.51
C GLN A 70 -14.33 -1.44 2.83
N ALA A 71 -13.36 -0.65 2.38
CA ALA A 71 -13.65 0.61 1.70
C ALA A 71 -14.42 0.36 0.40
N ARG A 72 -14.04 -0.66 -0.36
CA ARG A 72 -14.74 -1.00 -1.60
C ARG A 72 -16.18 -1.41 -1.30
N GLY A 73 -16.40 -2.22 -0.29
CA GLY A 73 -17.75 -2.64 0.08
C GLY A 73 -18.61 -1.50 0.56
N LEU A 74 -18.02 -0.53 1.24
CA LEU A 74 -18.77 0.64 1.69
C LEU A 74 -19.13 1.56 0.52
N LYS A 75 -18.25 1.68 -0.46
CA LYS A 75 -18.50 2.52 -1.64
C LYS A 75 -19.55 1.88 -2.56
N TYR A 76 -19.49 0.56 -2.73
CA TYR A 76 -20.33 -0.17 -3.66
C TYR A 76 -20.94 -1.37 -2.95
N PRO A 77 -21.95 -1.13 -2.09
CA PRO A 77 -22.46 -2.21 -1.24
C PRO A 77 -23.15 -3.34 -2.00
N ASP A 78 -23.54 -3.10 -3.24
CA ASP A 78 -24.21 -4.13 -4.05
C ASP A 78 -23.22 -4.99 -4.85
N ASP A 79 -21.94 -4.64 -4.85
CA ASP A 79 -20.96 -5.41 -5.60
C ASP A 79 -20.63 -6.71 -4.88
N ASP A 80 -20.32 -7.74 -5.67
CA ASP A 80 -19.97 -9.06 -5.15
C ASP A 80 -18.58 -9.04 -4.52
N PRO A 81 -18.48 -9.29 -3.20
CA PRO A 81 -17.16 -9.26 -2.52
C PRO A 81 -16.15 -10.25 -3.11
N SER A 82 -16.61 -11.38 -3.65
CA SER A 82 -15.68 -12.36 -4.21
C SER A 82 -15.04 -11.82 -5.49
N VAL A 83 -15.75 -10.96 -6.22
CA VAL A 83 -15.21 -10.36 -7.45
C VAL A 83 -14.27 -9.22 -7.11
N TYR A 84 -14.72 -8.26 -6.30
CA TYR A 84 -13.83 -7.12 -6.03
C TYR A 84 -12.63 -7.51 -5.16
N GLY A 85 -12.78 -8.55 -4.34
CA GLY A 85 -11.65 -9.05 -3.58
C GLY A 85 -10.52 -9.53 -4.47
N LYS A 86 -10.86 -10.22 -5.55
CA LYS A 86 -9.86 -10.67 -6.53
C LYS A 86 -9.22 -9.48 -7.24
N ASN A 87 -10.03 -8.48 -7.59
CA ASN A 87 -9.52 -7.29 -8.26
C ASN A 87 -8.57 -6.50 -7.36
N ILE A 88 -8.91 -6.37 -6.08
CA ILE A 88 -8.06 -5.69 -5.12
C ILE A 88 -6.74 -6.45 -4.96
N THR A 89 -6.81 -7.79 -4.85
CA THR A 89 -5.62 -8.61 -4.74
C THR A 89 -4.71 -8.42 -5.95
N SER A 90 -5.28 -8.43 -7.15
CA SER A 90 -4.49 -8.21 -8.37
C SER A 90 -3.84 -6.84 -8.39
N SER A 91 -4.57 -5.82 -7.97
CA SER A 91 -4.02 -4.46 -7.89
C SER A 91 -2.86 -4.39 -6.90
N ILE A 92 -3.01 -5.02 -5.75
CA ILE A 92 -1.97 -5.02 -4.72
C ILE A 92 -0.72 -5.71 -5.25
N ILE A 93 -0.87 -6.85 -5.93
CA ILE A 93 0.28 -7.57 -6.48
C ILE A 93 0.99 -6.71 -7.53
N ASN A 94 0.24 -6.04 -8.39
CA ASN A 94 0.85 -5.18 -9.40
C ASN A 94 1.64 -4.03 -8.77
N ILE A 95 1.07 -3.39 -7.76
CA ILE A 95 1.76 -2.31 -7.06
C ILE A 95 2.99 -2.86 -6.34
N MET A 96 2.85 -4.02 -5.71
CA MET A 96 3.96 -4.67 -5.00
C MET A 96 5.14 -4.91 -5.93
N GLU A 97 4.88 -5.34 -7.17
CA GLU A 97 5.95 -5.56 -8.12
C GLU A 97 6.68 -4.28 -8.48
N GLU A 98 5.95 -3.17 -8.58
CA GLU A 98 6.57 -1.87 -8.84
C GLU A 98 7.42 -1.41 -7.67
N VAL A 99 6.91 -1.59 -6.44
CA VAL A 99 7.66 -1.25 -5.23
C VAL A 99 8.91 -2.10 -5.12
N ASP A 100 8.77 -3.41 -5.39
CA ASP A 100 9.89 -4.34 -5.33
C ASP A 100 11.00 -3.92 -6.32
N ALA A 101 10.61 -3.51 -7.51
CA ALA A 101 11.56 -3.04 -8.51
C ALA A 101 12.31 -1.79 -8.04
N LEU A 102 11.59 -0.88 -7.35
CA LEU A 102 12.22 0.31 -6.77
C LEU A 102 13.17 -0.06 -5.65
N PHE A 103 12.78 -0.98 -4.78
CA PHE A 103 13.66 -1.46 -3.71
C PHE A 103 14.94 -2.03 -4.30
N LYS A 104 14.80 -2.85 -5.34
CA LYS A 104 15.97 -3.48 -5.97
C LYS A 104 16.89 -2.43 -6.56
N ARG A 105 16.34 -1.47 -7.28
CA ARG A 105 17.13 -0.41 -7.88
C ARG A 105 17.85 0.40 -6.81
N ASN A 106 17.13 0.76 -5.74
CA ASN A 106 17.71 1.54 -4.66
C ASN A 106 18.84 0.76 -3.98
N GLN A 107 18.63 -0.52 -3.75
CA GLN A 107 19.63 -1.39 -3.13
C GLN A 107 20.87 -1.48 -4.01
N ASP A 108 20.69 -1.67 -5.31
CA ASP A 108 21.80 -1.80 -6.24
C ASP A 108 22.61 -0.51 -6.34
N MET A 109 21.92 0.63 -6.24
CA MET A 109 22.58 1.94 -6.42
C MET A 109 23.23 2.47 -5.15
N SER A 110 22.68 2.17 -3.98
CA SER A 110 23.13 2.82 -2.75
C SER A 110 23.35 1.89 -1.57
N GLY A 111 22.93 0.63 -1.69
CA GLY A 111 23.00 -0.31 -0.58
C GLY A 111 21.82 -0.19 0.39
N SER A 112 20.85 0.64 0.08
CA SER A 112 19.66 0.79 0.91
C SER A 112 18.41 0.72 0.02
N ILE A 113 17.40 -0.07 0.44
CA ILE A 113 16.19 -0.19 -0.35
C ILE A 113 15.43 1.13 -0.43
N PHE A 114 15.65 2.04 0.50
CA PHE A 114 14.98 3.33 0.48
C PHE A 114 15.76 4.39 -0.31
N ALA A 115 17.08 4.39 -0.18
CA ALA A 115 17.98 5.29 -0.91
C ALA A 115 17.54 6.76 -0.87
N GLY A 116 16.88 7.17 0.21
CA GLY A 116 16.41 8.54 0.33
C GLY A 116 15.23 8.86 -0.58
N THR A 117 14.57 7.86 -1.12
CA THR A 117 13.39 8.06 -1.97
C THR A 117 12.14 8.26 -1.11
N PHE A 118 11.04 8.58 -1.79
CA PHE A 118 9.77 8.81 -1.11
C PHE A 118 9.20 7.56 -0.43
N LEU A 119 9.75 6.38 -0.70
CA LEU A 119 9.22 5.14 -0.14
C LEU A 119 9.29 5.13 1.39
N GLU A 120 10.37 5.66 1.96
CA GLU A 120 10.48 5.72 3.42
C GLU A 120 9.37 6.59 4.00
N THR A 121 9.13 7.75 3.39
CA THR A 121 8.06 8.64 3.83
C THR A 121 6.70 7.97 3.66
N ASP A 122 6.50 7.24 2.57
CA ASP A 122 5.25 6.52 2.35
C ASP A 122 4.99 5.49 3.45
N PHE A 123 6.03 4.76 3.89
CA PHE A 123 5.87 3.83 5.00
C PHE A 123 5.46 4.57 6.27
N GLN A 124 6.03 5.77 6.50
CA GLN A 124 5.67 6.57 7.66
C GLN A 124 4.22 7.04 7.58
N VAL A 125 3.76 7.44 6.39
CA VAL A 125 2.38 7.83 6.18
C VAL A 125 1.45 6.65 6.44
N CYS A 126 1.79 5.47 5.94
CA CYS A 126 1.00 4.27 6.18
C CYS A 126 0.89 3.97 7.67
N ALA A 127 2.01 4.07 8.40
CA ALA A 127 2.01 3.81 9.84
C ALA A 127 1.12 4.81 10.59
N MET A 128 1.21 6.08 10.22
CA MET A 128 0.41 7.13 10.84
C MET A 128 -1.08 6.91 10.58
N MET A 129 -1.42 6.58 9.34
CA MET A 129 -2.82 6.34 8.97
C MET A 129 -3.38 5.11 9.67
N ARG A 130 -2.57 4.07 9.80
CA ARG A 130 -2.99 2.86 10.50
C ARG A 130 -3.30 3.16 11.96
N GLU A 131 -2.41 3.92 12.61
CA GLU A 131 -2.63 4.31 13.99
C GLU A 131 -3.91 5.11 14.14
N LYS A 132 -4.15 6.02 13.22
CA LYS A 132 -5.34 6.86 13.27
C LYS A 132 -6.61 6.01 13.11
N LEU A 133 -6.61 5.08 12.17
CA LEU A 133 -7.78 4.24 11.92
C LEU A 133 -8.06 3.28 13.07
N LEU A 134 -7.02 2.69 13.65
CA LEU A 134 -7.18 1.76 14.76
C LEU A 134 -7.34 2.49 16.08
N GLY A 135 -6.66 3.62 16.24
CA GLY A 135 -6.72 4.40 17.47
C GLY A 135 -8.10 4.96 17.74
N ASP A 136 -8.82 5.34 16.69
CA ASP A 136 -10.17 5.85 16.84
C ASP A 136 -11.08 4.82 17.51
N GLU A 137 -10.84 3.55 17.26
CA GLU A 137 -11.60 2.47 17.89
C GLU A 137 -11.18 2.27 19.34
N SER A 138 -9.89 2.35 19.59
CA SER A 138 -9.37 2.07 20.93
C SER A 138 -9.69 3.18 21.91
N ASP A 139 -10.01 4.37 21.44
CA ASP A 139 -10.36 5.47 22.30
C ASP A 139 -11.80 5.40 22.80
N GLN A 140 -12.52 4.38 22.38
CA GLN A 140 -13.89 4.19 22.80
C GLN A 140 -14.01 3.02 23.75
#